data_b7ef9a73615fd4f01702ca1b4bcf729f
#
_entry.id   b7ef9a73615fd4f01702ca1b4bcf729f
#
_cell.length_a   1.000
_cell.length_b   1.000
_cell.length_c   1.000
_cell.angle_alpha   90.00
_cell.angle_beta   90.00
_cell.angle_gamma   90.00
#
_symmetry.space_group_name_H-M   'P 1'
#
loop_
_entity.id
_entity.type
_entity.pdbx_description
1 polymer ?
#
loop_
_entity_poly.entity_id
_entity_poly.type
_entity_poly.pdbx_seq_one_letter_code
_entity_poly.pdbx_strand_id
1 'polypeptide(L)'
;ETLAPKAPERPAPQASFPMPHGDDQLDVGRWLARRGVEVLATEAAGDVRKWFIVCPHIDRHTTKNSLRDCVVTQEASSGRLGGNCFHASCGMSDWSRLSEAIGKPTRQDYHPDEPEVEILPGVAEAILRQNERAAEDDDDEPEDEADLFADLTDHTFPGDCLAVPGLVGEVMRHTLATSLYPQPELALAGAVALVGTITGRKVTDAYRTRTNVYVLGLGLSGAGKEHARSVNKELLIRGQAEKLIGSERVGSHAGIVTTIHDQPATLMQLDEMGRLLETMKDPRKAPHLFNCITVLMQLYSSSGTIWKADAYADAKKVKTIDQPHLCIYGTATPDSFWHSLSTDNIAEGLIGRLLVFEGRGYEVEMQSPSSDPPPQSIIDAIRWWQEYRPGGGNLSSEHPQPKKVPHTPEADDRFLSHIKAINARRIKEHPLRAAVWSRSGEKVAKLALIHACSRSRCLPETITREDVDWGIRLGNWLTRRLLAGCANHVSENETEAKSKRILNMIPENGISLES
;
A
#
# COMPACT_ATOMS: atom_id res chain seq x y z
N GLU A 1 14.69 37.68 -50.16
CA GLU A 1 13.85 37.33 -49.00
C GLU A 1 14.57 36.24 -48.22
N THR A 2 15.29 36.63 -47.17
CA THR A 2 15.96 35.74 -46.23
C THR A 2 14.97 35.36 -45.12
N LEU A 3 14.54 34.08 -45.11
CA LEU A 3 13.73 33.51 -44.04
C LEU A 3 14.55 33.41 -42.76
N ALA A 4 14.10 34.10 -41.71
CA ALA A 4 14.65 33.97 -40.37
C ALA A 4 14.42 32.56 -39.84
N PRO A 5 15.37 31.95 -39.10
CA PRO A 5 15.20 30.63 -38.55
C PRO A 5 14.11 30.61 -37.47
N LYS A 6 13.21 29.64 -37.57
CA LYS A 6 12.14 29.39 -36.61
C LYS A 6 12.77 29.11 -35.20
N ALA A 7 12.32 29.84 -34.19
CA ALA A 7 12.73 29.62 -32.82
C ALA A 7 12.37 28.21 -32.37
N PRO A 8 13.21 27.54 -31.58
CA PRO A 8 12.93 26.20 -31.08
C PRO A 8 11.69 26.23 -30.17
N GLU A 9 10.79 25.28 -30.39
CA GLU A 9 9.62 25.06 -29.52
C GLU A 9 10.08 24.78 -28.08
N ARG A 10 9.54 25.54 -27.14
CA ARG A 10 9.82 25.36 -25.70
C ARG A 10 9.19 24.07 -25.22
N PRO A 11 9.93 23.24 -24.45
CA PRO A 11 9.30 22.11 -23.77
C PRO A 11 8.24 22.62 -22.78
N ALA A 12 7.11 21.94 -22.74
CA ALA A 12 6.03 22.24 -21.79
C ALA A 12 6.56 22.19 -20.35
N PRO A 13 6.16 23.12 -19.46
CA PRO A 13 6.62 23.12 -18.07
C PRO A 13 6.14 21.85 -17.37
N GLN A 14 7.07 21.08 -16.86
CA GLN A 14 6.78 19.92 -16.00
C GLN A 14 6.21 20.42 -14.67
N ALA A 15 4.95 20.12 -14.43
CA ALA A 15 4.28 20.39 -13.16
C ALA A 15 4.71 19.33 -12.13
N SER A 16 5.44 19.76 -11.12
CA SER A 16 5.74 18.91 -9.99
C SER A 16 5.43 19.64 -8.69
N PHE A 17 4.16 19.56 -8.25
CA PHE A 17 3.79 19.65 -6.81
C PHE A 17 2.33 19.22 -6.67
N PRO A 18 1.95 18.46 -5.61
CA PRO A 18 0.55 18.21 -5.32
C PRO A 18 -0.14 19.54 -5.03
N MET A 19 -1.22 19.79 -5.75
CA MET A 19 -2.05 20.99 -5.57
C MET A 19 -2.77 20.90 -4.23
N PRO A 20 -2.78 21.97 -3.40
CA PRO A 20 -3.69 22.06 -2.28
C PRO A 20 -5.14 22.06 -2.81
N HIS A 21 -6.01 21.27 -2.23
CA HIS A 21 -7.44 21.27 -2.55
C HIS A 21 -8.15 22.28 -1.64
N GLY A 22 -8.87 23.24 -2.20
CA GLY A 22 -9.71 24.17 -1.48
C GLY A 22 -9.13 25.58 -1.33
N ASP A 23 -9.57 26.32 -0.30
CA ASP A 23 -9.25 27.73 -0.05
C ASP A 23 -7.77 28.04 0.31
N ASP A 24 -6.90 27.04 0.25
CA ASP A 24 -5.49 27.12 0.62
C ASP A 24 -4.61 27.63 -0.53
N GLN A 25 -4.78 28.89 -0.92
CA GLN A 25 -3.85 29.53 -1.86
C GLN A 25 -2.69 30.18 -1.12
N LEU A 26 -1.45 29.99 -1.65
CA LEU A 26 -0.28 30.65 -1.12
C LEU A 26 -0.42 32.17 -1.23
N ASP A 27 -0.23 32.91 -0.13
CA ASP A 27 0.01 34.34 -0.19
C ASP A 27 1.47 34.60 -0.63
N VAL A 28 1.64 34.74 -1.96
CA VAL A 28 2.95 34.93 -2.59
C VAL A 28 3.66 36.19 -2.08
N GLY A 29 2.91 37.27 -1.84
CA GLY A 29 3.49 38.53 -1.33
C GLY A 29 4.10 38.34 0.05
N ARG A 30 3.37 37.68 0.94
CA ARG A 30 3.82 37.39 2.30
C ARG A 30 4.97 36.38 2.33
N TRP A 31 4.90 35.32 1.52
CA TRP A 31 5.97 34.34 1.39
C TRP A 31 7.28 35.00 0.96
N LEU A 32 7.25 35.86 -0.06
CA LEU A 32 8.42 36.59 -0.54
C LEU A 32 8.99 37.53 0.54
N ALA A 33 8.11 38.25 1.25
CA ALA A 33 8.50 39.16 2.33
C ALA A 33 9.19 38.41 3.49
N ARG A 34 8.66 37.25 3.89
CA ARG A 34 9.26 36.40 4.95
C ARG A 34 10.63 35.84 4.55
N ARG A 35 10.90 35.69 3.26
CA ARG A 35 12.21 35.26 2.74
C ARG A 35 13.15 36.42 2.46
N GLY A 36 12.75 37.66 2.79
CA GLY A 36 13.58 38.86 2.55
C GLY A 36 13.76 39.19 1.07
N VAL A 37 12.88 38.69 0.20
CA VAL A 37 12.91 38.94 -1.24
C VAL A 37 12.17 40.23 -1.55
N GLU A 38 12.86 41.20 -2.13
CA GLU A 38 12.30 42.49 -2.50
C GLU A 38 11.41 42.36 -3.73
N VAL A 39 10.16 42.81 -3.61
CA VAL A 39 9.17 42.86 -4.69
C VAL A 39 9.23 44.26 -5.33
N LEU A 40 9.59 44.32 -6.58
CA LEU A 40 9.77 45.57 -7.34
C LEU A 40 8.46 46.09 -7.95
N ALA A 41 7.59 45.18 -8.39
CA ALA A 41 6.28 45.51 -8.93
C ALA A 41 5.34 44.29 -8.85
N THR A 42 4.02 44.56 -8.86
CA THR A 42 2.99 43.53 -8.96
C THR A 42 2.04 43.88 -10.09
N GLU A 43 1.72 42.96 -10.97
CA GLU A 43 0.82 43.12 -12.09
C GLU A 43 -0.20 41.99 -12.14
N ALA A 44 -1.42 42.28 -12.60
CA ALA A 44 -2.44 41.29 -12.90
C ALA A 44 -2.70 41.28 -14.42
N ALA A 45 -2.66 40.12 -15.05
CA ALA A 45 -2.92 39.92 -16.46
C ALA A 45 -3.87 38.75 -16.65
N GLY A 46 -5.17 39.06 -16.79
CA GLY A 46 -6.22 38.02 -16.79
C GLY A 46 -6.26 37.24 -15.48
N ASP A 47 -6.21 35.93 -15.54
CA ASP A 47 -6.22 35.03 -14.39
C ASP A 47 -4.85 34.86 -13.70
N VAL A 48 -3.80 35.56 -14.16
CA VAL A 48 -2.43 35.40 -13.64
C VAL A 48 -1.99 36.66 -12.92
N ARG A 49 -1.59 36.53 -11.65
CA ARG A 49 -0.85 37.55 -10.89
C ARG A 49 0.64 37.35 -11.06
N LYS A 50 1.38 38.46 -11.18
CA LYS A 50 2.84 38.49 -11.38
C LYS A 50 3.49 39.38 -10.34
N TRP A 51 4.52 38.85 -9.69
CA TRP A 51 5.41 39.60 -8.78
C TRP A 51 6.79 39.66 -9.42
N PHE A 52 7.21 40.87 -9.79
CA PHE A 52 8.56 41.12 -10.26
C PHE A 52 9.45 41.32 -9.04
N ILE A 53 10.49 40.50 -8.92
CA ILE A 53 11.34 40.45 -7.74
C ILE A 53 12.80 40.70 -8.07
N VAL A 54 13.57 41.11 -7.09
CA VAL A 54 15.03 41.07 -7.19
C VAL A 54 15.48 39.62 -7.26
N CYS A 55 16.21 39.24 -8.32
CA CYS A 55 16.67 37.86 -8.49
C CYS A 55 17.59 37.47 -7.32
N PRO A 56 17.37 36.30 -6.67
CA PRO A 56 18.23 35.81 -5.59
C PRO A 56 19.71 35.70 -5.99
N HIS A 57 19.99 35.53 -7.30
CA HIS A 57 21.36 35.47 -7.84
C HIS A 57 21.67 36.68 -8.74
N ILE A 58 21.27 37.87 -8.30
CA ILE A 58 21.48 39.11 -9.06
C ILE A 58 22.97 39.46 -9.28
N ASP A 59 23.85 38.98 -8.40
CA ASP A 59 25.29 39.07 -8.50
C ASP A 59 25.85 38.39 -9.77
N ARG A 60 25.14 37.36 -10.28
CA ARG A 60 25.54 36.62 -11.48
C ARG A 60 24.98 37.21 -12.78
N HIS A 61 24.19 38.29 -12.70
CA HIS A 61 23.68 38.95 -13.89
C HIS A 61 24.77 39.75 -14.61
N THR A 62 24.82 39.58 -15.93
CA THR A 62 25.76 40.33 -16.79
C THR A 62 25.31 41.78 -17.01
N THR A 63 24.02 42.07 -16.90
CA THR A 63 23.42 43.40 -16.96
C THR A 63 22.53 43.62 -15.74
N LYS A 64 22.84 44.65 -14.94
CA LYS A 64 22.17 44.94 -13.65
C LYS A 64 20.99 45.94 -13.78
N ASN A 65 20.62 46.34 -14.98
CA ASN A 65 19.77 47.52 -15.18
C ASN A 65 18.30 47.22 -15.46
N SER A 66 17.85 45.96 -15.48
CA SER A 66 16.43 45.62 -15.73
C SER A 66 15.78 45.14 -14.43
N LEU A 67 14.83 45.96 -13.95
CA LEU A 67 14.08 45.73 -12.73
C LEU A 67 12.92 44.70 -12.90
N ARG A 68 12.76 44.07 -14.11
CA ARG A 68 11.63 43.18 -14.42
C ARG A 68 12.05 41.84 -15.00
N ASP A 69 13.28 41.42 -14.76
CA ASP A 69 13.83 40.22 -15.36
C ASP A 69 13.56 38.95 -14.56
N CYS A 70 13.17 39.05 -13.29
CA CYS A 70 12.83 37.92 -12.46
C CYS A 70 11.37 38.04 -12.02
N VAL A 71 10.57 37.00 -12.27
CA VAL A 71 9.13 37.02 -12.02
C VAL A 71 8.66 35.73 -11.34
N VAL A 72 7.80 35.90 -10.35
CA VAL A 72 6.97 34.84 -9.77
C VAL A 72 5.54 35.03 -10.25
N THR A 73 4.84 33.99 -10.61
CA THR A 73 3.47 34.03 -11.12
C THR A 73 2.58 33.08 -10.32
N GLN A 74 1.31 33.48 -10.16
CA GLN A 74 0.26 32.63 -9.57
C GLN A 74 -1.01 32.77 -10.41
N GLU A 75 -1.59 31.64 -10.74
CA GLU A 75 -2.89 31.54 -11.41
C GLU A 75 -3.99 31.67 -10.34
N ALA A 76 -4.89 32.67 -10.47
CA ALA A 76 -5.88 32.97 -9.43
C ALA A 76 -6.94 31.87 -9.30
N SER A 77 -7.32 31.22 -10.41
CA SER A 77 -8.33 30.13 -10.42
C SER A 77 -7.82 28.82 -9.83
N SER A 78 -6.53 28.50 -10.02
CA SER A 78 -5.96 27.19 -9.65
C SER A 78 -4.92 27.27 -8.52
N GLY A 79 -4.48 28.48 -8.13
CA GLY A 79 -3.38 28.68 -7.19
C GLY A 79 -2.00 28.25 -7.73
N ARG A 80 -1.92 27.81 -8.99
CA ARG A 80 -0.69 27.28 -9.58
C ARG A 80 0.41 28.33 -9.61
N LEU A 81 1.58 27.96 -9.10
CA LEU A 81 2.77 28.82 -9.07
C LEU A 81 3.69 28.58 -10.27
N GLY A 82 4.32 29.64 -10.71
CA GLY A 82 5.34 29.61 -11.75
C GLY A 82 6.34 30.73 -11.53
N GLY A 83 7.40 30.75 -12.31
CA GLY A 83 8.35 31.85 -12.26
C GLY A 83 9.67 31.49 -12.93
N ASN A 84 10.40 32.50 -13.32
CA ASN A 84 11.73 32.36 -13.88
C ASN A 84 12.47 33.71 -13.88
N CYS A 85 13.78 33.66 -14.02
CA CYS A 85 14.57 34.82 -14.38
C CYS A 85 14.96 34.75 -15.86
N PHE A 86 14.82 35.86 -16.59
CA PHE A 86 15.13 35.92 -18.02
C PHE A 86 16.64 36.04 -18.31
N HIS A 87 17.49 36.17 -17.27
CA HIS A 87 18.95 36.17 -17.43
C HIS A 87 19.49 34.74 -17.46
N ALA A 88 20.07 34.34 -18.57
CA ALA A 88 20.67 33.00 -18.72
C ALA A 88 21.83 32.74 -17.76
N SER A 89 22.55 33.80 -17.36
CA SER A 89 23.75 33.69 -16.53
C SER A 89 23.49 33.32 -15.05
N CYS A 90 22.30 33.57 -14.52
CA CYS A 90 21.99 33.29 -13.10
C CYS A 90 21.44 31.84 -12.87
N GLY A 91 21.10 31.12 -13.92
CA GLY A 91 20.60 29.75 -13.83
C GLY A 91 19.16 29.58 -13.34
N MET A 92 18.40 30.68 -13.10
CA MET A 92 17.01 30.66 -12.58
C MET A 92 15.99 30.60 -13.73
N SER A 93 16.16 29.67 -14.64
CA SER A 93 15.39 29.57 -15.89
C SER A 93 14.02 28.92 -15.73
N ASP A 94 13.71 28.34 -14.59
CA ASP A 94 12.45 27.63 -14.30
C ASP A 94 12.02 27.80 -12.83
N TRP A 95 10.76 27.46 -12.56
CA TRP A 95 10.16 27.60 -11.23
C TRP A 95 10.86 26.76 -10.17
N SER A 96 11.32 25.56 -10.48
CA SER A 96 11.95 24.67 -9.50
C SER A 96 13.20 25.31 -8.92
N ARG A 97 14.09 25.81 -9.78
CA ARG A 97 15.35 26.46 -9.37
C ARG A 97 15.10 27.80 -8.68
N LEU A 98 14.14 28.58 -9.19
CA LEU A 98 13.80 29.86 -8.59
C LEU A 98 13.19 29.69 -7.19
N SER A 99 12.26 28.75 -7.01
CA SER A 99 11.63 28.48 -5.71
C SER A 99 12.62 27.90 -4.68
N GLU A 100 13.58 27.11 -5.13
CA GLU A 100 14.64 26.60 -4.26
C GLU A 100 15.60 27.71 -3.80
N ALA A 101 15.95 28.63 -4.67
CA ALA A 101 16.80 29.79 -4.35
C ALA A 101 16.10 30.79 -3.42
N ILE A 102 14.80 30.98 -3.54
CA ILE A 102 13.98 31.80 -2.62
C ILE A 102 13.77 31.10 -1.27
N GLY A 103 13.71 29.76 -1.26
CA GLY A 103 13.28 28.92 -0.17
C GLY A 103 11.82 28.49 -0.34
N LYS A 104 11.57 27.18 -0.40
CA LYS A 104 10.23 26.62 -0.64
C LYS A 104 9.19 27.14 0.36
N PRO A 105 7.92 27.34 -0.07
CA PRO A 105 6.85 27.73 0.82
C PRO A 105 6.64 26.69 1.94
N THR A 106 6.33 27.15 3.12
CA THR A 106 6.00 26.34 4.31
C THR A 106 4.50 26.46 4.62
N ARG A 107 3.98 25.61 5.53
CA ARG A 107 2.56 25.64 5.95
C ARG A 107 2.12 27.05 6.41
N GLN A 108 2.96 27.77 7.11
CA GLN A 108 2.69 29.15 7.55
C GLN A 108 2.57 30.18 6.42
N ASP A 109 3.10 29.86 5.25
CA ASP A 109 2.96 30.74 4.07
C ASP A 109 1.58 30.56 3.40
N TYR A 110 0.90 29.43 3.69
CA TYR A 110 -0.47 29.12 3.25
C TYR A 110 -1.52 29.51 4.29
N HIS A 111 -1.23 29.37 5.59
CA HIS A 111 -2.15 29.62 6.72
C HIS A 111 -1.58 30.68 7.67
N PRO A 112 -1.63 31.95 7.27
CA PRO A 112 -1.01 33.02 8.05
C PRO A 112 -1.64 33.29 9.43
N ASP A 113 -2.90 32.92 9.62
CA ASP A 113 -3.67 33.16 10.83
C ASP A 113 -3.64 31.99 11.83
N GLU A 114 -3.00 30.85 11.47
CA GLU A 114 -2.72 29.79 12.45
C GLU A 114 -1.65 30.30 13.44
N PRO A 115 -1.89 30.18 14.76
CA PRO A 115 -0.89 30.58 15.75
C PRO A 115 0.37 29.77 15.55
N GLU A 116 1.51 30.44 15.62
CA GLU A 116 2.80 29.77 15.66
C GLU A 116 2.77 28.75 16.80
N VAL A 117 2.96 27.47 16.49
CA VAL A 117 3.05 26.44 17.52
C VAL A 117 4.37 26.69 18.23
N GLU A 118 4.31 27.44 19.32
CA GLU A 118 5.46 27.67 20.19
C GLU A 118 5.81 26.30 20.79
N ILE A 119 6.83 25.66 20.22
CA ILE A 119 7.38 24.42 20.78
C ILE A 119 8.02 24.84 22.11
N LEU A 120 7.37 24.45 23.21
CA LEU A 120 7.90 24.70 24.55
C LEU A 120 9.37 24.26 24.61
N PRO A 121 10.27 25.08 25.19
CA PRO A 121 11.71 24.83 25.15
C PRO A 121 12.14 23.40 25.54
N GLY A 122 11.45 22.77 26.47
CA GLY A 122 11.71 21.37 26.86
C GLY A 122 11.26 20.32 25.84
N VAL A 123 10.31 20.64 24.95
CA VAL A 123 9.83 19.71 23.91
C VAL A 123 10.77 19.69 22.72
N ALA A 124 11.31 20.85 22.33
CA ALA A 124 12.31 20.95 21.28
C ALA A 124 13.60 20.18 21.68
N GLU A 125 14.05 20.33 22.93
CA GLU A 125 15.19 19.56 23.44
C GLU A 125 14.89 18.05 23.54
N ALA A 126 13.66 17.66 23.88
CA ALA A 126 13.26 16.25 23.91
C ALA A 126 13.27 15.64 22.51
N ILE A 127 12.80 16.38 21.50
CA ILE A 127 12.81 15.93 20.09
C ILE A 127 14.27 15.84 19.59
N LEU A 128 15.13 16.81 19.92
CA LEU A 128 16.55 16.77 19.55
C LEU A 128 17.27 15.61 20.23
N ARG A 129 17.07 15.39 21.54
CA ARG A 129 17.63 14.24 22.27
C ARG A 129 17.09 12.91 21.78
N GLN A 130 15.84 12.85 21.31
CA GLN A 130 15.27 11.65 20.72
C GLN A 130 15.89 11.37 19.35
N ASN A 131 16.17 12.40 18.56
CA ASN A 131 16.86 12.28 17.28
C ASN A 131 18.37 11.99 17.45
N GLU A 132 19.02 12.56 18.48
CA GLU A 132 20.40 12.25 18.83
C GLU A 132 20.54 10.81 19.35
N ARG A 133 19.64 10.34 20.22
CA ARG A 133 19.61 8.93 20.65
C ARG A 133 19.31 7.97 19.50
N ALA A 134 18.44 8.35 18.56
CA ALA A 134 18.19 7.55 17.37
C ALA A 134 19.40 7.49 16.41
N ALA A 135 20.32 8.46 16.51
CA ALA A 135 21.57 8.48 15.75
C ALA A 135 22.72 7.76 16.48
N GLU A 136 22.67 7.69 17.81
CA GLU A 136 23.64 6.94 18.63
C GLU A 136 23.30 5.45 18.75
N ASP A 137 22.01 5.08 18.66
CA ASP A 137 21.53 3.67 18.62
C ASP A 137 21.71 3.00 17.23
N ASP A 138 22.25 3.72 16.23
CA ASP A 138 22.40 3.22 14.83
C ASP A 138 23.62 2.26 14.68
N ASP A 139 24.42 2.05 15.73
CA ASP A 139 25.59 1.14 15.70
C ASP A 139 25.30 -0.28 16.28
N ASP A 140 24.13 -0.51 16.87
CA ASP A 140 23.69 -1.81 17.41
C ASP A 140 22.36 -2.27 16.79
N GLU A 141 22.22 -2.27 15.46
CA GLU A 141 21.19 -3.13 14.83
C GLU A 141 21.64 -4.58 15.06
N PRO A 142 20.82 -5.42 15.73
CA PRO A 142 21.13 -6.83 15.80
C PRO A 142 21.27 -7.35 14.36
N GLU A 143 22.35 -8.08 14.08
CA GLU A 143 22.69 -8.62 12.74
C GLU A 143 21.50 -9.31 12.05
N ASP A 144 20.56 -9.87 12.81
CA ASP A 144 19.31 -10.47 12.35
C ASP A 144 18.30 -9.47 11.74
N GLU A 145 18.31 -8.19 12.12
CA GLU A 145 17.35 -7.20 11.59
C GLU A 145 17.82 -6.58 10.27
N ALA A 146 19.12 -6.36 10.08
CA ALA A 146 19.68 -5.85 8.83
C ALA A 146 19.37 -6.79 7.65
N ASP A 147 19.41 -8.11 7.88
CA ASP A 147 19.12 -9.13 6.86
C ASP A 147 17.62 -9.18 6.48
N LEU A 148 16.73 -8.89 7.42
CA LEU A 148 15.27 -8.85 7.14
C LEU A 148 14.86 -7.77 6.14
N PHE A 149 15.67 -6.73 5.98
CA PHE A 149 15.39 -5.60 5.09
C PHE A 149 16.30 -5.56 3.84
N ALA A 150 17.31 -6.39 3.74
CA ALA A 150 18.18 -6.47 2.57
C ALA A 150 17.39 -6.80 1.30
N ASP A 151 17.86 -6.37 0.12
CA ASP A 151 17.21 -6.77 -1.12
C ASP A 151 17.30 -8.31 -1.28
N LEU A 152 16.23 -8.92 -1.79
CA LEU A 152 16.20 -10.37 -1.98
C LEU A 152 17.26 -10.77 -3.01
N THR A 153 18.29 -11.47 -2.57
CA THR A 153 19.26 -12.17 -3.41
C THR A 153 18.83 -13.61 -3.67
N ASP A 154 18.12 -14.21 -2.72
CA ASP A 154 17.47 -15.51 -2.84
C ASP A 154 15.95 -15.35 -2.86
N HIS A 155 15.31 -15.85 -3.92
CA HIS A 155 13.86 -15.83 -4.11
C HIS A 155 13.14 -17.05 -3.54
N THR A 156 13.87 -17.94 -2.87
CA THR A 156 13.29 -19.13 -2.22
C THR A 156 12.38 -18.71 -1.07
N PHE A 157 11.18 -19.28 -1.05
CA PHE A 157 10.22 -18.99 0.04
C PHE A 157 10.75 -19.55 1.37
N PRO A 158 10.67 -18.79 2.48
CA PRO A 158 11.17 -19.25 3.78
C PRO A 158 10.41 -20.50 4.26
N GLY A 159 11.09 -21.62 4.31
CA GLY A 159 10.48 -22.92 4.64
C GLY A 159 9.87 -22.96 6.05
N ASP A 160 10.43 -22.25 7.00
CA ASP A 160 9.92 -22.10 8.36
C ASP A 160 8.56 -21.37 8.41
N CYS A 161 8.29 -20.46 7.48
CA CYS A 161 6.99 -19.81 7.33
C CYS A 161 5.87 -20.78 6.90
N LEU A 162 6.22 -21.95 6.33
CA LEU A 162 5.25 -22.99 5.96
C LEU A 162 4.92 -23.93 7.15
N ALA A 163 5.71 -23.90 8.21
CA ALA A 163 5.51 -24.72 9.41
C ALA A 163 4.55 -24.03 10.40
N VAL A 164 3.32 -23.75 9.97
CA VAL A 164 2.34 -23.03 10.79
C VAL A 164 1.59 -23.99 11.72
N PRO A 165 1.53 -23.70 13.03
CA PRO A 165 0.77 -24.52 13.97
C PRO A 165 -0.75 -24.26 13.86
N GLY A 166 -1.53 -25.23 14.32
CA GLY A 166 -2.98 -25.09 14.47
C GLY A 166 -3.74 -25.07 13.15
N LEU A 167 -4.78 -24.24 13.11
CA LEU A 167 -5.78 -24.29 12.04
C LEU A 167 -5.23 -23.96 10.65
N VAL A 168 -4.37 -22.93 10.52
CA VAL A 168 -3.74 -22.59 9.23
C VAL A 168 -2.94 -23.78 8.70
N GLY A 169 -2.10 -24.39 9.55
CA GLY A 169 -1.30 -25.56 9.15
C GLY A 169 -2.14 -26.80 8.83
N GLU A 170 -3.27 -27.00 9.52
CA GLU A 170 -4.19 -28.11 9.21
C GLU A 170 -4.87 -27.92 7.86
N VAL A 171 -5.37 -26.70 7.58
CA VAL A 171 -5.95 -26.32 6.29
C VAL A 171 -4.92 -26.48 5.17
N MET A 172 -3.68 -26.02 5.39
CA MET A 172 -2.58 -26.21 4.41
C MET A 172 -2.35 -27.69 4.10
N ARG A 173 -2.19 -28.52 5.13
CA ARG A 173 -1.95 -29.97 4.95
C ARG A 173 -3.08 -30.65 4.18
N HIS A 174 -4.32 -30.30 4.50
CA HIS A 174 -5.47 -30.84 3.77
C HIS A 174 -5.48 -30.35 2.31
N THR A 175 -5.23 -29.05 2.08
CA THR A 175 -5.13 -28.48 0.73
C THR A 175 -4.04 -29.17 -0.10
N LEU A 176 -2.88 -29.40 0.48
CA LEU A 176 -1.77 -30.08 -0.20
C LEU A 176 -2.12 -31.54 -0.50
N ALA A 177 -2.68 -32.28 0.47
CA ALA A 177 -3.01 -33.69 0.32
C ALA A 177 -4.06 -33.94 -0.78
N THR A 178 -5.00 -33.01 -0.96
CA THR A 178 -6.09 -33.12 -1.95
C THR A 178 -5.76 -32.48 -3.30
N SER A 179 -4.60 -31.86 -3.44
CA SER A 179 -4.17 -31.24 -4.71
C SER A 179 -3.46 -32.21 -5.62
N LEU A 180 -3.71 -32.11 -6.93
CA LEU A 180 -2.94 -32.80 -7.96
C LEU A 180 -1.53 -32.19 -8.09
N TYR A 181 -1.41 -30.87 -7.97
CA TYR A 181 -0.17 -30.11 -7.96
C TYR A 181 -0.05 -29.36 -6.63
N PRO A 182 0.59 -29.94 -5.60
CA PRO A 182 0.66 -29.37 -4.27
C PRO A 182 1.57 -28.13 -4.22
N GLN A 183 0.97 -26.94 -4.12
CA GLN A 183 1.66 -25.65 -4.06
C GLN A 183 1.65 -25.13 -2.62
N PRO A 184 2.73 -25.30 -1.82
CA PRO A 184 2.74 -24.98 -0.39
C PRO A 184 2.44 -23.50 -0.11
N GLU A 185 3.01 -22.59 -0.91
CA GLU A 185 2.85 -21.15 -0.77
C GLU A 185 1.39 -20.73 -1.03
N LEU A 186 0.75 -21.34 -2.03
CA LEU A 186 -0.65 -21.05 -2.36
C LEU A 186 -1.62 -21.70 -1.35
N ALA A 187 -1.27 -22.84 -0.79
CA ALA A 187 -2.01 -23.45 0.31
C ALA A 187 -1.97 -22.57 1.56
N LEU A 188 -0.80 -22.01 1.90
CA LEU A 188 -0.66 -21.03 2.98
C LEU A 188 -1.50 -19.77 2.70
N ALA A 189 -1.42 -19.22 1.51
CA ALA A 189 -2.18 -18.06 1.08
C ALA A 189 -3.69 -18.26 1.29
N GLY A 190 -4.24 -19.39 0.83
CA GLY A 190 -5.64 -19.76 1.03
C GLY A 190 -6.01 -19.93 2.48
N ALA A 191 -5.19 -20.61 3.27
CA ALA A 191 -5.43 -20.86 4.70
C ALA A 191 -5.42 -19.56 5.53
N VAL A 192 -4.48 -18.63 5.25
CA VAL A 192 -4.42 -17.30 5.89
C VAL A 192 -5.70 -16.50 5.58
N ALA A 193 -6.16 -16.51 4.33
CA ALA A 193 -7.39 -15.81 3.95
C ALA A 193 -8.62 -16.42 4.64
N LEU A 194 -8.71 -17.74 4.73
CA LEU A 194 -9.79 -18.45 5.41
C LEU A 194 -9.85 -18.10 6.90
N VAL A 195 -8.72 -18.26 7.61
CA VAL A 195 -8.66 -17.99 9.06
C VAL A 195 -8.90 -16.50 9.33
N GLY A 196 -8.33 -15.61 8.53
CA GLY A 196 -8.63 -14.18 8.59
C GLY A 196 -10.12 -13.86 8.47
N THR A 197 -10.85 -14.61 7.63
CA THR A 197 -12.28 -14.42 7.41
C THR A 197 -13.14 -14.92 8.57
N ILE A 198 -12.93 -16.16 9.04
CA ILE A 198 -13.77 -16.76 10.09
C ILE A 198 -13.62 -16.06 11.45
N THR A 199 -12.49 -15.41 11.68
CA THR A 199 -12.20 -14.60 12.88
C THR A 199 -12.69 -13.15 12.75
N GLY A 200 -13.23 -12.79 11.59
CA GLY A 200 -13.70 -11.44 11.26
C GLY A 200 -14.71 -10.86 12.23
N ARG A 201 -14.52 -9.60 12.64
CA ARG A 201 -15.36 -8.83 13.58
C ARG A 201 -15.41 -9.40 15.00
N LYS A 202 -14.58 -10.42 15.32
CA LYS A 202 -14.61 -11.17 16.59
C LYS A 202 -13.40 -10.89 17.47
N VAL A 203 -12.26 -10.57 16.87
CA VAL A 203 -10.99 -10.32 17.59
C VAL A 203 -10.34 -9.01 17.14
N THR A 204 -9.55 -8.44 18.03
CA THR A 204 -8.67 -7.31 17.80
C THR A 204 -7.45 -7.42 18.70
N ASP A 205 -6.32 -6.85 18.27
CA ASP A 205 -5.14 -6.75 19.11
C ASP A 205 -5.14 -5.47 19.99
N ALA A 206 -4.01 -5.19 20.64
CA ALA A 206 -3.81 -3.97 21.43
C ALA A 206 -3.84 -2.70 20.58
N TYR A 207 -3.48 -2.77 19.31
CA TYR A 207 -3.39 -1.68 18.34
C TYR A 207 -4.63 -1.51 17.48
N ARG A 208 -5.74 -2.18 17.83
CA ARG A 208 -7.01 -2.21 17.10
C ARG A 208 -6.92 -2.86 15.71
N THR A 209 -5.91 -3.69 15.48
CA THR A 209 -5.77 -4.46 14.25
C THR A 209 -6.89 -5.48 14.13
N ARG A 210 -7.31 -5.76 12.91
CA ARG A 210 -8.28 -6.79 12.54
C ARG A 210 -7.62 -7.82 11.64
N THR A 211 -8.24 -8.98 11.50
CA THR A 211 -7.73 -10.09 10.69
C THR A 211 -8.09 -10.02 9.21
N ASN A 212 -8.63 -8.90 8.73
CA ASN A 212 -8.94 -8.73 7.31
C ASN A 212 -7.67 -8.61 6.48
N VAL A 213 -7.49 -9.47 5.48
CA VAL A 213 -6.31 -9.54 4.62
C VAL A 213 -6.71 -9.59 3.15
N TYR A 214 -5.87 -9.00 2.30
CA TYR A 214 -5.96 -9.12 0.85
C TYR A 214 -4.79 -9.97 0.38
N VAL A 215 -5.10 -11.19 -0.05
CA VAL A 215 -4.12 -12.21 -0.43
C VAL A 215 -4.21 -12.45 -1.93
N LEU A 216 -3.07 -12.53 -2.58
CA LEU A 216 -2.96 -12.85 -4.00
C LEU A 216 -2.01 -14.04 -4.18
N GLY A 217 -2.51 -15.11 -4.79
CA GLY A 217 -1.73 -16.27 -5.18
C GLY A 217 -1.36 -16.18 -6.66
N LEU A 218 -0.07 -16.13 -6.96
CA LEU A 218 0.47 -16.16 -8.32
C LEU A 218 0.84 -17.60 -8.69
N GLY A 219 0.31 -18.11 -9.78
CA GLY A 219 0.62 -19.44 -10.26
C GLY A 219 0.46 -19.57 -11.77
N LEU A 220 1.29 -20.39 -12.40
CA LEU A 220 1.20 -20.65 -13.82
C LEU A 220 -0.15 -21.32 -14.19
N SER A 221 -0.54 -21.17 -15.45
CA SER A 221 -1.79 -21.79 -15.92
C SER A 221 -1.69 -23.32 -15.79
N GLY A 222 -2.69 -23.95 -15.19
CA GLY A 222 -2.71 -25.39 -14.96
C GLY A 222 -1.81 -25.91 -13.83
N ALA A 223 -1.13 -25.04 -13.07
CA ALA A 223 -0.29 -25.41 -11.93
C ALA A 223 -1.06 -25.54 -10.59
N GLY A 224 -2.36 -25.66 -10.62
CA GLY A 224 -3.18 -25.92 -9.41
C GLY A 224 -3.51 -24.70 -8.56
N LYS A 225 -3.36 -23.46 -9.06
CA LYS A 225 -3.61 -22.24 -8.28
C LYS A 225 -5.07 -22.08 -7.80
N GLU A 226 -6.02 -22.75 -8.44
CA GLU A 226 -7.45 -22.70 -8.11
C GLU A 226 -7.81 -23.59 -6.92
N HIS A 227 -6.96 -24.58 -6.60
CA HIS A 227 -7.33 -25.65 -5.66
C HIS A 227 -7.60 -25.10 -4.25
N ALA A 228 -6.77 -24.22 -3.71
CA ALA A 228 -6.99 -23.63 -2.39
C ALA A 228 -8.30 -22.84 -2.28
N ARG A 229 -8.78 -22.21 -3.38
CA ARG A 229 -10.10 -21.55 -3.40
C ARG A 229 -11.25 -22.56 -3.28
N SER A 230 -11.12 -23.70 -3.95
CA SER A 230 -12.12 -24.78 -3.90
C SER A 230 -12.18 -25.40 -2.50
N VAL A 231 -11.02 -25.67 -1.90
CA VAL A 231 -10.93 -26.18 -0.53
C VAL A 231 -11.53 -25.20 0.49
N ASN A 232 -11.23 -23.91 0.39
CA ASN A 232 -11.82 -22.92 1.28
C ASN A 232 -13.36 -22.91 1.21
N LYS A 233 -13.95 -23.01 0.02
CA LYS A 233 -15.41 -23.10 -0.12
C LYS A 233 -15.96 -24.36 0.54
N GLU A 234 -15.36 -25.52 0.28
CA GLU A 234 -15.76 -26.78 0.90
C GLU A 234 -15.72 -26.70 2.42
N LEU A 235 -14.62 -26.17 3.00
CA LEU A 235 -14.45 -26.02 4.43
C LEU A 235 -15.49 -25.08 5.04
N LEU A 236 -15.78 -23.96 4.39
CA LEU A 236 -16.82 -23.02 4.85
C LEU A 236 -18.21 -23.65 4.81
N ILE A 237 -18.55 -24.39 3.76
CA ILE A 237 -19.85 -25.09 3.66
C ILE A 237 -19.96 -26.16 4.75
N ARG A 238 -18.96 -27.03 4.91
CA ARG A 238 -18.97 -28.09 5.93
C ARG A 238 -18.96 -27.54 7.38
N GLY A 239 -18.34 -26.40 7.57
CA GLY A 239 -18.31 -25.65 8.82
C GLY A 239 -19.54 -24.80 9.10
N GLN A 240 -20.58 -24.88 8.26
CA GLN A 240 -21.81 -24.06 8.36
C GLN A 240 -21.54 -22.54 8.33
N ALA A 241 -20.55 -22.15 7.54
CA ALA A 241 -20.07 -20.78 7.38
C ALA A 241 -20.24 -20.26 5.95
N GLU A 242 -21.13 -20.85 5.15
CA GLU A 242 -21.35 -20.52 3.73
C GLU A 242 -21.73 -19.06 3.52
N LYS A 243 -22.32 -18.40 4.51
CA LYS A 243 -22.63 -16.95 4.47
C LYS A 243 -21.40 -16.07 4.32
N LEU A 244 -20.22 -16.58 4.71
CA LEU A 244 -18.96 -15.86 4.55
C LEU A 244 -18.42 -15.90 3.12
N ILE A 245 -18.96 -16.77 2.25
CA ILE A 245 -18.56 -16.86 0.85
C ILE A 245 -19.14 -15.66 0.10
N GLY A 246 -18.26 -14.77 -0.35
CA GLY A 246 -18.61 -13.59 -1.12
C GLY A 246 -18.64 -13.85 -2.62
N SER A 247 -18.85 -12.77 -3.39
CA SER A 247 -18.86 -12.82 -4.85
C SER A 247 -17.51 -13.23 -5.42
N GLU A 248 -17.51 -14.03 -6.47
CA GLU A 248 -16.31 -14.50 -7.16
C GLU A 248 -15.83 -13.54 -8.27
N ARG A 249 -16.62 -12.52 -8.57
CA ARG A 249 -16.32 -11.49 -9.57
C ARG A 249 -16.73 -10.12 -9.08
N VAL A 250 -15.92 -9.12 -9.42
CA VAL A 250 -16.21 -7.72 -9.16
C VAL A 250 -16.82 -7.11 -10.43
N GLY A 251 -18.09 -6.75 -10.39
CA GLY A 251 -18.77 -6.07 -11.49
C GLY A 251 -18.78 -4.54 -11.36
N SER A 252 -18.76 -4.02 -10.12
CA SER A 252 -18.75 -2.59 -9.84
C SER A 252 -18.44 -2.34 -8.36
N HIS A 253 -18.04 -1.11 -8.02
CA HIS A 253 -17.88 -0.69 -6.62
C HIS A 253 -19.18 -0.82 -5.82
N ALA A 254 -20.34 -0.49 -6.41
CA ALA A 254 -21.64 -0.64 -5.77
C ALA A 254 -21.97 -2.13 -5.45
N GLY A 255 -21.51 -3.05 -6.30
CA GLY A 255 -21.62 -4.49 -6.04
C GLY A 255 -20.81 -4.93 -4.82
N ILE A 256 -19.56 -4.44 -4.68
CA ILE A 256 -18.74 -4.67 -3.48
C ILE A 256 -19.45 -4.14 -2.25
N VAL A 257 -19.92 -2.89 -2.30
CA VAL A 257 -20.63 -2.23 -1.18
C VAL A 257 -21.87 -3.05 -0.77
N THR A 258 -22.65 -3.54 -1.74
CA THR A 258 -23.83 -4.35 -1.47
C THR A 258 -23.45 -5.67 -0.79
N THR A 259 -22.47 -6.39 -1.31
CA THR A 259 -22.01 -7.65 -0.73
C THR A 259 -21.57 -7.47 0.73
N ILE A 260 -20.79 -6.43 1.04
CA ILE A 260 -20.29 -6.20 2.40
C ILE A 260 -21.39 -5.63 3.32
N HIS A 261 -22.36 -4.89 2.78
CA HIS A 261 -23.49 -4.41 3.55
C HIS A 261 -24.39 -5.58 4.00
N ASP A 262 -24.65 -6.52 3.11
CA ASP A 262 -25.50 -7.68 3.39
C ASP A 262 -24.79 -8.70 4.28
N GLN A 263 -23.49 -8.89 4.09
CA GLN A 263 -22.62 -9.74 4.91
C GLN A 263 -21.33 -9.02 5.24
N PRO A 264 -21.25 -8.34 6.41
CA PRO A 264 -20.09 -7.52 6.77
C PRO A 264 -18.77 -8.25 6.96
N ALA A 265 -18.78 -9.54 7.27
CA ALA A 265 -17.59 -10.41 7.25
C ALA A 265 -17.67 -11.33 6.02
N THR A 266 -16.76 -11.16 5.05
CA THR A 266 -16.87 -11.82 3.75
C THR A 266 -15.50 -12.20 3.20
N LEU A 267 -15.41 -13.39 2.58
CA LEU A 267 -14.28 -13.84 1.77
C LEU A 267 -14.66 -13.78 0.28
N MET A 268 -14.08 -12.82 -0.44
CA MET A 268 -14.17 -12.81 -1.90
C MET A 268 -13.02 -13.63 -2.49
N GLN A 269 -13.32 -14.64 -3.28
CA GLN A 269 -12.35 -15.51 -3.93
C GLN A 269 -12.34 -15.25 -5.43
N LEU A 270 -11.43 -14.36 -5.86
CA LEU A 270 -11.39 -13.79 -7.20
C LEU A 270 -10.44 -14.56 -8.11
N ASP A 271 -10.93 -15.01 -9.25
CA ASP A 271 -10.07 -15.53 -10.30
C ASP A 271 -9.57 -14.42 -11.23
N GLU A 272 -8.44 -14.66 -11.89
CA GLU A 272 -7.81 -13.72 -12.84
C GLU A 272 -7.68 -12.28 -12.28
N MET A 273 -7.28 -12.16 -11.01
CA MET A 273 -7.21 -10.84 -10.35
C MET A 273 -6.25 -9.88 -11.06
N GLY A 274 -5.20 -10.36 -11.73
CA GLY A 274 -4.30 -9.51 -12.53
C GLY A 274 -5.05 -8.77 -13.64
N ARG A 275 -5.96 -9.46 -14.34
CA ARG A 275 -6.80 -8.86 -15.37
C ARG A 275 -7.79 -7.84 -14.81
N LEU A 276 -8.33 -8.11 -13.61
CA LEU A 276 -9.19 -7.17 -12.90
C LEU A 276 -8.41 -5.90 -12.53
N LEU A 277 -7.21 -6.03 -11.97
CA LEU A 277 -6.34 -4.89 -11.63
C LEU A 277 -5.96 -4.06 -12.87
N GLU A 278 -5.63 -4.73 -13.99
CA GLU A 278 -5.34 -4.04 -15.25
C GLU A 278 -6.54 -3.22 -15.77
N THR A 279 -7.75 -3.79 -15.65
CA THR A 279 -8.96 -3.10 -16.06
C THR A 279 -9.29 -1.91 -15.16
N MET A 280 -9.02 -2.03 -13.86
CA MET A 280 -9.23 -0.97 -12.88
C MET A 280 -8.25 0.21 -13.02
N LYS A 281 -7.10 0.02 -13.65
CA LYS A 281 -6.04 1.03 -13.74
C LYS A 281 -6.36 2.20 -14.70
N ASP A 282 -7.25 2.01 -15.67
CA ASP A 282 -7.59 3.03 -16.64
C ASP A 282 -9.04 3.53 -16.47
N PRO A 283 -9.25 4.72 -15.85
CA PRO A 283 -10.58 5.27 -15.61
C PRO A 283 -11.34 5.56 -16.91
N ARG A 284 -10.65 5.67 -18.05
CA ARG A 284 -11.29 5.95 -19.35
C ARG A 284 -11.90 4.68 -19.94
N LYS A 285 -11.28 3.51 -19.71
CA LYS A 285 -11.76 2.23 -20.22
C LYS A 285 -12.89 1.66 -19.36
N ALA A 286 -12.82 1.80 -18.05
CA ALA A 286 -13.81 1.23 -17.14
C ALA A 286 -14.02 2.10 -15.88
N PRO A 287 -14.70 3.26 -15.99
CA PRO A 287 -14.88 4.19 -14.85
C PRO A 287 -15.54 3.54 -13.63
N HIS A 288 -16.49 2.60 -13.86
CA HIS A 288 -17.21 1.89 -12.81
C HIS A 288 -16.33 0.89 -12.03
N LEU A 289 -15.23 0.41 -12.64
CA LEU A 289 -14.26 -0.46 -12.00
C LEU A 289 -13.12 0.32 -11.32
N PHE A 290 -12.77 1.49 -11.84
CA PHE A 290 -11.74 2.34 -11.23
C PHE A 290 -12.07 2.67 -9.77
N ASN A 291 -13.32 3.05 -9.47
CA ASN A 291 -13.76 3.31 -8.10
C ASN A 291 -13.67 2.09 -7.17
N CYS A 292 -13.56 0.87 -7.71
CA CYS A 292 -13.38 -0.33 -6.89
C CYS A 292 -12.07 -0.29 -6.10
N ILE A 293 -10.99 0.25 -6.66
CA ILE A 293 -9.70 0.39 -5.96
C ILE A 293 -9.89 1.22 -4.70
N THR A 294 -10.53 2.39 -4.82
CA THR A 294 -10.80 3.28 -3.69
C THR A 294 -11.64 2.61 -2.61
N VAL A 295 -12.74 1.94 -3.00
CA VAL A 295 -13.60 1.21 -2.07
C VAL A 295 -12.85 0.08 -1.37
N LEU A 296 -12.05 -0.70 -2.09
CA LEU A 296 -11.23 -1.77 -1.50
C LEU A 296 -10.22 -1.22 -0.48
N MET A 297 -9.54 -0.11 -0.79
CA MET A 297 -8.62 0.53 0.14
C MET A 297 -9.31 1.06 1.39
N GLN A 298 -10.50 1.66 1.24
CA GLN A 298 -11.31 2.15 2.34
C GLN A 298 -11.79 1.01 3.24
N LEU A 299 -12.33 -0.07 2.66
CA LEU A 299 -12.79 -1.26 3.41
C LEU A 299 -11.65 -1.93 4.18
N TYR A 300 -10.44 -2.00 3.58
CA TYR A 300 -9.26 -2.54 4.26
C TYR A 300 -8.94 -1.78 5.56
N SER A 301 -8.99 -0.45 5.50
CA SER A 301 -8.61 0.42 6.63
C SER A 301 -9.76 0.68 7.62
N SER A 302 -11.02 0.46 7.23
CA SER A 302 -12.20 0.78 8.05
C SER A 302 -12.71 -0.40 8.88
N SER A 303 -12.00 -1.53 8.91
CA SER A 303 -12.44 -2.75 9.60
C SER A 303 -12.66 -2.60 11.12
N GLY A 304 -12.14 -1.54 11.72
CA GLY A 304 -12.33 -1.21 13.15
C GLY A 304 -13.31 -0.06 13.42
N THR A 305 -14.01 0.46 12.41
CA THR A 305 -14.88 1.63 12.54
C THR A 305 -16.11 1.51 11.63
N ILE A 306 -17.02 2.48 11.73
CA ILE A 306 -18.16 2.59 10.82
C ILE A 306 -17.68 3.17 9.49
N TRP A 307 -18.04 2.51 8.40
CA TRP A 307 -17.80 2.99 7.05
C TRP A 307 -19.13 3.36 6.37
N LYS A 308 -19.17 4.53 5.74
CA LYS A 308 -20.32 5.00 4.96
C LYS A 308 -19.93 5.00 3.49
N ALA A 309 -20.78 4.39 2.66
CA ALA A 309 -20.65 4.40 1.21
C ALA A 309 -20.91 5.79 0.63
N ASP A 310 -20.88 5.87 -0.71
CA ASP A 310 -21.07 7.11 -1.44
C ASP A 310 -22.27 7.92 -0.96
N ALA A 311 -22.10 9.25 -0.88
CA ALA A 311 -23.18 10.16 -0.55
C ALA A 311 -24.13 10.30 -1.75
N TYR A 312 -25.42 10.11 -1.51
CA TYR A 312 -26.48 10.36 -2.47
C TYR A 312 -27.39 11.48 -1.97
N ALA A 313 -28.03 12.20 -2.87
CA ALA A 313 -29.05 13.19 -2.51
C ALA A 313 -30.21 12.57 -1.71
N ASP A 314 -30.53 11.30 -1.99
CA ASP A 314 -31.45 10.50 -1.17
C ASP A 314 -30.66 9.77 -0.08
N ALA A 315 -30.73 10.26 1.15
CA ALA A 315 -30.06 9.69 2.31
C ALA A 315 -30.40 8.20 2.57
N LYS A 316 -31.58 7.72 2.12
CA LYS A 316 -31.99 6.31 2.25
C LYS A 316 -31.13 5.37 1.40
N LYS A 317 -30.47 5.88 0.38
CA LYS A 317 -29.58 5.10 -0.49
C LYS A 317 -28.16 4.96 0.05
N VAL A 318 -27.80 5.75 1.07
CA VAL A 318 -26.46 5.70 1.69
C VAL A 318 -26.36 4.46 2.56
N LYS A 319 -25.53 3.49 2.15
CA LYS A 319 -25.26 2.29 2.94
C LYS A 319 -24.23 2.62 4.02
N THR A 320 -24.55 2.22 5.25
CA THR A 320 -23.64 2.31 6.40
C THR A 320 -23.28 0.90 6.83
N ILE A 321 -22.00 0.62 6.96
CA ILE A 321 -21.49 -0.70 7.35
C ILE A 321 -20.64 -0.52 8.60
N ASP A 322 -21.02 -1.23 9.64
CA ASP A 322 -20.29 -1.21 10.90
C ASP A 322 -19.20 -2.27 10.91
N GLN A 323 -17.95 -1.83 11.06
CA GLN A 323 -16.74 -2.66 11.06
C GLN A 323 -16.72 -3.66 9.88
N PRO A 324 -16.68 -3.16 8.61
CA PRO A 324 -16.60 -4.03 7.45
C PRO A 324 -15.35 -4.90 7.52
N HIS A 325 -15.52 -6.20 7.26
CA HIS A 325 -14.41 -7.15 7.31
C HIS A 325 -14.33 -7.94 6.01
N LEU A 326 -13.69 -7.35 5.03
CA LEU A 326 -13.45 -7.98 3.74
C LEU A 326 -12.08 -8.68 3.74
N CYS A 327 -12.09 -9.99 3.51
CA CYS A 327 -10.92 -10.73 3.07
C CYS A 327 -11.02 -11.01 1.56
N ILE A 328 -9.88 -10.96 0.88
CA ILE A 328 -9.78 -11.32 -0.53
C ILE A 328 -8.75 -12.43 -0.66
N TYR A 329 -9.09 -13.49 -1.40
CA TYR A 329 -8.13 -14.43 -1.94
C TYR A 329 -8.24 -14.42 -3.47
N GLY A 330 -7.36 -13.65 -4.09
CA GLY A 330 -7.25 -13.56 -5.54
C GLY A 330 -6.24 -14.56 -6.09
N THR A 331 -6.45 -15.01 -7.34
CA THR A 331 -5.45 -15.78 -8.08
C THR A 331 -5.17 -15.10 -9.41
N ALA A 332 -3.91 -15.17 -9.88
CA ALA A 332 -3.50 -14.65 -11.17
C ALA A 332 -2.31 -15.44 -11.71
N THR A 333 -2.00 -15.30 -13.00
CA THR A 333 -0.66 -15.68 -13.51
C THR A 333 0.33 -14.57 -13.17
N PRO A 334 1.63 -14.89 -12.92
CA PRO A 334 2.64 -13.89 -12.65
C PRO A 334 2.68 -12.81 -13.73
N ASP A 335 2.69 -13.19 -14.99
CA ASP A 335 2.73 -12.28 -16.13
C ASP A 335 1.54 -11.29 -16.11
N SER A 336 0.30 -11.79 -15.95
CA SER A 336 -0.89 -10.94 -15.89
C SER A 336 -0.84 -9.95 -14.71
N PHE A 337 -0.35 -10.38 -13.55
CA PHE A 337 -0.23 -9.52 -12.38
C PHE A 337 0.82 -8.42 -12.59
N TRP A 338 2.05 -8.79 -12.98
CA TRP A 338 3.12 -7.82 -13.15
C TRP A 338 2.82 -6.79 -14.24
N HIS A 339 2.16 -7.19 -15.34
CA HIS A 339 1.71 -6.25 -16.38
C HIS A 339 0.61 -5.30 -15.91
N SER A 340 -0.18 -5.69 -14.91
CA SER A 340 -1.23 -4.84 -14.35
C SER A 340 -0.68 -3.71 -13.49
N LEU A 341 0.60 -3.74 -13.08
CA LEU A 341 1.19 -2.75 -12.19
C LEU A 341 1.66 -1.52 -12.96
N SER A 342 1.54 -0.37 -12.31
CA SER A 342 2.09 0.92 -12.74
C SER A 342 2.60 1.69 -11.53
N THR A 343 3.45 2.69 -11.75
CA THR A 343 3.91 3.59 -10.68
C THR A 343 2.75 4.23 -9.93
N ASP A 344 1.68 4.61 -10.65
CA ASP A 344 0.51 5.26 -10.06
C ASP A 344 -0.25 4.33 -9.11
N ASN A 345 -0.57 3.09 -9.52
CA ASN A 345 -1.33 2.18 -8.66
C ASN A 345 -0.52 1.63 -7.48
N ILE A 346 0.81 1.63 -7.57
CA ILE A 346 1.69 1.37 -6.41
C ILE A 346 1.63 2.55 -5.44
N ALA A 347 1.74 3.78 -5.95
CA ALA A 347 1.67 5.00 -5.15
C ALA A 347 0.31 5.18 -4.44
N GLU A 348 -0.81 4.83 -5.10
CA GLU A 348 -2.16 4.84 -4.53
C GLU A 348 -2.32 3.89 -3.32
N GLY A 349 -1.48 2.85 -3.20
CA GLY A 349 -1.32 2.05 -2.01
C GLY A 349 -2.18 0.78 -1.93
N LEU A 350 -2.97 0.41 -2.94
CA LEU A 350 -3.65 -0.89 -2.97
C LEU A 350 -2.64 -2.04 -2.97
N ILE A 351 -1.61 -1.92 -3.82
CA ILE A 351 -0.56 -2.93 -3.99
C ILE A 351 0.20 -3.16 -2.68
N GLY A 352 0.50 -2.11 -1.93
CA GLY A 352 1.13 -2.23 -0.61
C GLY A 352 0.30 -3.00 0.43
N ARG A 353 -1.02 -3.13 0.23
CA ARG A 353 -1.93 -3.89 1.10
C ARG A 353 -2.02 -5.38 0.75
N LEU A 354 -1.56 -5.78 -0.45
CA LEU A 354 -1.59 -7.17 -0.87
C LEU A 354 -0.50 -7.98 -0.18
N LEU A 355 -0.86 -9.21 0.19
CA LEU A 355 0.05 -10.29 0.53
C LEU A 355 0.18 -11.16 -0.73
N VAL A 356 1.30 -11.00 -1.47
CA VAL A 356 1.50 -11.65 -2.77
C VAL A 356 2.36 -12.89 -2.58
N PHE A 357 1.74 -14.05 -2.75
CA PHE A 357 2.38 -15.36 -2.71
C PHE A 357 2.62 -15.87 -4.13
N GLU A 358 3.75 -16.46 -4.39
CA GLU A 358 4.10 -17.05 -5.67
C GLU A 358 4.33 -18.55 -5.51
N GLY A 359 3.59 -19.34 -6.26
CA GLY A 359 3.75 -20.79 -6.27
C GLY A 359 4.95 -21.21 -7.11
N ARG A 360 5.42 -22.46 -6.91
CA ARG A 360 6.59 -23.05 -7.57
C ARG A 360 6.37 -23.42 -9.04
N GLY A 361 5.20 -23.13 -9.58
CA GLY A 361 4.90 -23.43 -10.98
C GLY A 361 4.85 -24.94 -11.27
N TYR A 362 5.55 -25.35 -12.35
CA TYR A 362 5.60 -26.75 -12.79
C TYR A 362 6.73 -27.56 -12.14
N GLU A 363 7.54 -26.96 -11.29
CA GLU A 363 8.60 -27.66 -10.54
C GLU A 363 8.05 -28.58 -9.45
N VAL A 364 6.76 -28.46 -9.15
CA VAL A 364 6.07 -29.31 -8.18
C VAL A 364 5.70 -30.64 -8.82
N GLU A 365 6.15 -31.73 -8.22
CA GLU A 365 5.77 -33.07 -8.65
C GLU A 365 4.27 -33.32 -8.49
N MET A 366 3.68 -33.88 -9.55
CA MET A 366 2.29 -34.32 -9.54
C MET A 366 2.11 -35.49 -8.59
N GLN A 367 1.04 -35.47 -7.81
CA GLN A 367 0.68 -36.56 -6.91
C GLN A 367 -0.76 -37.05 -7.12
N SER A 368 -1.07 -38.24 -6.63
CA SER A 368 -2.47 -38.68 -6.54
C SER A 368 -3.19 -37.92 -5.42
N PRO A 369 -4.23 -37.12 -5.73
CA PRO A 369 -4.96 -36.40 -4.69
C PRO A 369 -5.64 -37.37 -3.71
N SER A 370 -5.57 -37.09 -2.41
CA SER A 370 -6.39 -37.79 -1.43
C SER A 370 -7.87 -37.47 -1.65
N SER A 371 -8.71 -38.48 -1.50
CA SER A 371 -10.17 -38.34 -1.47
C SER A 371 -10.73 -38.27 -0.05
N ASP A 372 -9.84 -38.20 0.96
CA ASP A 372 -10.28 -38.13 2.34
C ASP A 372 -11.04 -36.83 2.64
N PRO A 373 -12.11 -36.90 3.43
CA PRO A 373 -12.81 -35.70 3.84
C PRO A 373 -11.89 -34.81 4.70
N PRO A 374 -12.19 -33.50 4.79
CA PRO A 374 -11.45 -32.61 5.66
C PRO A 374 -11.42 -33.12 7.10
N PRO A 375 -10.30 -33.03 7.81
CA PRO A 375 -10.20 -33.38 9.23
C PRO A 375 -11.30 -32.69 10.05
N GLN A 376 -11.92 -33.46 10.95
CA GLN A 376 -13.02 -32.96 11.77
C GLN A 376 -12.57 -31.77 12.64
N SER A 377 -11.31 -31.73 13.07
CA SER A 377 -10.72 -30.61 13.82
C SER A 377 -10.83 -29.26 13.10
N ILE A 378 -10.69 -29.24 11.77
CA ILE A 378 -10.86 -28.01 10.95
C ILE A 378 -12.34 -27.59 10.98
N ILE A 379 -13.25 -28.54 10.77
CA ILE A 379 -14.69 -28.25 10.74
C ILE A 379 -15.18 -27.76 12.10
N ASP A 380 -14.72 -28.37 13.19
CA ASP A 380 -15.08 -27.99 14.55
C ASP A 380 -14.55 -26.60 14.89
N ALA A 381 -13.32 -26.26 14.48
CA ALA A 381 -12.77 -24.92 14.66
C ALA A 381 -13.56 -23.85 13.89
N ILE A 382 -13.96 -24.14 12.63
CA ILE A 382 -14.78 -23.20 11.84
C ILE A 382 -16.15 -23.00 12.50
N ARG A 383 -16.80 -24.08 12.95
CA ARG A 383 -18.08 -23.99 13.65
C ARG A 383 -17.95 -23.20 14.94
N TRP A 384 -16.93 -23.48 15.73
CA TRP A 384 -16.68 -22.73 16.95
C TRP A 384 -16.58 -21.23 16.66
N TRP A 385 -15.82 -20.83 15.64
CA TRP A 385 -15.73 -19.43 15.24
C TRP A 385 -17.06 -18.89 14.73
N GLN A 386 -17.90 -19.69 14.07
CA GLN A 386 -19.24 -19.26 13.64
C GLN A 386 -20.19 -19.01 14.81
N GLU A 387 -20.09 -19.82 15.85
CA GLU A 387 -20.92 -19.73 17.06
C GLU A 387 -20.43 -18.66 18.02
N TYR A 388 -19.13 -18.38 18.04
CA TYR A 388 -18.54 -17.39 18.95
C TYR A 388 -19.06 -15.99 18.68
N ARG A 389 -19.68 -15.37 19.70
CA ARG A 389 -20.29 -14.03 19.71
C ARG A 389 -19.66 -13.18 20.82
N PRO A 390 -18.60 -12.39 20.55
CA PRO A 390 -18.05 -11.50 21.55
C PRO A 390 -19.13 -10.43 21.91
N GLY A 391 -19.38 -10.23 23.21
CA GLY A 391 -20.40 -9.31 23.69
C GLY A 391 -21.84 -9.85 23.73
N GLY A 392 -22.08 -11.11 23.32
CA GLY A 392 -23.37 -11.79 23.45
C GLY A 392 -24.47 -11.38 22.49
N GLY A 393 -24.21 -10.46 21.55
CA GLY A 393 -25.18 -9.94 20.60
C GLY A 393 -25.18 -10.60 19.22
N ASN A 394 -26.13 -10.21 18.36
CA ASN A 394 -26.16 -10.60 16.96
C ASN A 394 -25.21 -9.73 16.14
N LEU A 395 -24.09 -10.29 15.67
CA LEU A 395 -23.06 -9.57 14.90
C LEU A 395 -23.55 -8.98 13.56
N SER A 396 -24.72 -9.35 13.09
CA SER A 396 -25.30 -8.77 11.87
C SER A 396 -26.18 -7.53 12.13
N SER A 397 -26.69 -7.38 13.36
CA SER A 397 -27.63 -6.30 13.72
C SER A 397 -27.12 -5.37 14.84
N GLU A 398 -26.09 -5.76 15.57
CA GLU A 398 -25.53 -5.00 16.68
C GLU A 398 -24.10 -4.55 16.40
N HIS A 399 -23.68 -3.45 17.05
CA HIS A 399 -22.30 -2.96 16.98
C HIS A 399 -21.33 -4.03 17.51
N PRO A 400 -20.43 -4.59 16.68
CA PRO A 400 -19.52 -5.64 17.11
C PRO A 400 -18.57 -5.14 18.19
N GLN A 401 -18.41 -5.91 19.24
CA GLN A 401 -17.42 -5.69 20.30
C GLN A 401 -16.37 -6.79 20.29
N PRO A 402 -15.40 -6.73 19.38
CA PRO A 402 -14.40 -7.77 19.23
C PRO A 402 -13.59 -7.91 20.51
N LYS A 403 -13.27 -9.17 20.86
CA LYS A 403 -12.43 -9.45 22.02
C LYS A 403 -11.01 -8.96 21.75
N LYS A 404 -10.48 -8.17 22.68
CA LYS A 404 -9.08 -7.74 22.65
C LYS A 404 -8.18 -8.90 23.06
N VAL A 405 -7.23 -9.25 22.20
CA VAL A 405 -6.15 -10.21 22.41
C VAL A 405 -4.89 -9.40 22.74
N PRO A 406 -4.42 -9.37 23.97
CA PRO A 406 -3.23 -8.59 24.33
C PRO A 406 -1.96 -9.26 23.80
N HIS A 407 -0.92 -8.48 23.57
CA HIS A 407 0.44 -9.00 23.37
C HIS A 407 1.05 -9.39 24.71
N THR A 408 1.92 -10.40 24.72
CA THR A 408 2.86 -10.56 25.83
C THR A 408 3.88 -9.41 25.80
N PRO A 409 4.55 -9.06 26.91
CA PRO A 409 5.55 -8.01 26.92
C PRO A 409 6.62 -8.19 25.83
N GLU A 410 7.13 -9.41 25.66
CA GLU A 410 8.15 -9.75 24.67
C GLU A 410 7.64 -9.64 23.23
N ALA A 411 6.34 -9.92 23.00
CA ALA A 411 5.70 -9.73 21.72
C ALA A 411 5.53 -8.25 21.38
N ASP A 412 5.17 -7.45 22.38
CA ASP A 412 4.98 -6.00 22.24
C ASP A 412 6.30 -5.31 21.92
N ASP A 413 7.35 -5.61 22.69
CA ASP A 413 8.71 -5.09 22.45
C ASP A 413 9.21 -5.47 21.06
N ARG A 414 9.04 -6.73 20.65
CA ARG A 414 9.45 -7.21 19.32
C ARG A 414 8.68 -6.50 18.19
N PHE A 415 7.37 -6.31 18.36
CA PHE A 415 6.55 -5.60 17.37
C PHE A 415 6.94 -4.14 17.26
N LEU A 416 7.14 -3.44 18.39
CA LEU A 416 7.52 -2.02 18.40
C LEU A 416 8.92 -1.80 17.82
N SER A 417 9.89 -2.67 18.12
CA SER A 417 11.22 -2.63 17.49
C SER A 417 11.11 -2.76 15.98
N HIS A 418 10.32 -3.71 15.48
CA HIS A 418 10.09 -3.86 14.05
C HIS A 418 9.45 -2.62 13.41
N ILE A 419 8.47 -1.98 14.06
CA ILE A 419 7.87 -0.72 13.56
C ILE A 419 8.91 0.40 13.47
N LYS A 420 9.80 0.51 14.48
CA LYS A 420 10.90 1.49 14.44
C LYS A 420 11.82 1.24 13.25
N ALA A 421 12.24 0.00 13.02
CA ALA A 421 13.10 -0.39 11.91
C ALA A 421 12.45 -0.10 10.54
N ILE A 422 11.15 -0.41 10.36
CA ILE A 422 10.41 -0.04 9.15
C ILE A 422 10.43 1.48 8.93
N ASN A 423 10.18 2.27 9.97
CA ASN A 423 10.14 3.72 9.85
C ASN A 423 11.51 4.30 9.49
N ALA A 424 12.58 3.83 10.11
CA ALA A 424 13.95 4.21 9.78
C ALA A 424 14.29 3.90 8.31
N ARG A 425 13.91 2.68 7.84
CA ARG A 425 14.09 2.29 6.46
C ARG A 425 13.32 3.20 5.49
N ARG A 426 12.04 3.48 5.76
CA ARG A 426 11.19 4.31 4.88
C ARG A 426 11.75 5.71 4.63
N ILE A 427 12.45 6.28 5.60
CA ILE A 427 13.10 7.60 5.47
C ILE A 427 14.25 7.55 4.44
N LYS A 428 14.94 6.42 4.35
CA LYS A 428 16.09 6.23 3.45
C LYS A 428 15.67 5.71 2.05
N GLU A 429 14.43 5.26 1.87
CA GLU A 429 13.96 4.61 0.64
C GLU A 429 13.42 5.58 -0.41
N HIS A 430 13.47 5.14 -1.67
CA HIS A 430 12.77 5.82 -2.76
C HIS A 430 11.24 5.86 -2.49
N PRO A 431 10.52 6.96 -2.83
CA PRO A 431 9.10 7.14 -2.48
C PRO A 431 8.19 5.96 -2.81
N LEU A 432 8.37 5.30 -3.97
CA LEU A 432 7.56 4.12 -4.35
C LEU A 432 7.84 2.91 -3.43
N ARG A 433 9.10 2.65 -3.09
CA ARG A 433 9.48 1.59 -2.15
C ARG A 433 8.96 1.92 -0.75
N ALA A 434 9.11 3.17 -0.30
CA ALA A 434 8.57 3.65 0.96
C ALA A 434 7.04 3.51 1.06
N ALA A 435 6.30 3.71 -0.05
CA ALA A 435 4.85 3.49 -0.10
C ALA A 435 4.48 2.02 0.15
N VAL A 436 5.22 1.05 -0.40
CA VAL A 436 5.01 -0.39 -0.15
C VAL A 436 5.35 -0.74 1.29
N TRP A 437 6.51 -0.30 1.82
CA TRP A 437 6.91 -0.52 3.21
C TRP A 437 5.95 0.10 4.22
N SER A 438 5.24 1.18 3.85
CA SER A 438 4.31 1.87 4.75
C SER A 438 3.20 0.97 5.32
N ARG A 439 2.91 -0.14 4.66
CA ARG A 439 1.88 -1.10 5.06
C ARG A 439 2.44 -2.37 5.73
N SER A 440 3.77 -2.50 5.80
CA SER A 440 4.39 -3.72 6.35
C SER A 440 4.01 -3.94 7.81
N GLY A 441 4.07 -2.92 8.67
CA GLY A 441 3.69 -3.04 10.07
C GLY A 441 2.23 -3.49 10.27
N GLU A 442 1.30 -2.95 9.47
CA GLU A 442 -0.12 -3.37 9.51
C GLU A 442 -0.27 -4.84 9.05
N LYS A 443 0.44 -5.25 7.99
CA LYS A 443 0.44 -6.65 7.53
C LYS A 443 0.98 -7.59 8.60
N VAL A 444 2.08 -7.24 9.24
CA VAL A 444 2.68 -8.03 10.34
C VAL A 444 1.71 -8.19 11.50
N ALA A 445 1.07 -7.12 11.96
CA ALA A 445 0.08 -7.19 13.04
C ALA A 445 -1.12 -8.10 12.68
N LYS A 446 -1.63 -8.00 11.44
CA LYS A 446 -2.71 -8.87 10.95
C LYS A 446 -2.28 -10.34 10.91
N LEU A 447 -1.08 -10.62 10.41
CA LEU A 447 -0.53 -11.98 10.34
C LEU A 447 -0.28 -12.56 11.73
N ALA A 448 0.28 -11.80 12.67
CA ALA A 448 0.49 -12.23 14.04
C ALA A 448 -0.83 -12.58 14.74
N LEU A 449 -1.87 -11.76 14.57
CA LEU A 449 -3.20 -12.03 15.14
C LEU A 449 -3.84 -13.29 14.50
N ILE A 450 -3.70 -13.48 13.17
CA ILE A 450 -4.16 -14.68 12.47
C ILE A 450 -3.40 -15.91 12.97
N HIS A 451 -2.09 -15.81 13.16
CA HIS A 451 -1.25 -16.91 13.67
C HIS A 451 -1.67 -17.31 15.08
N ALA A 452 -1.90 -16.36 15.99
CA ALA A 452 -2.40 -16.61 17.34
C ALA A 452 -3.76 -17.32 17.31
N CYS A 453 -4.71 -16.87 16.48
CA CYS A 453 -6.01 -17.52 16.29
C CYS A 453 -5.86 -18.93 15.69
N SER A 454 -4.91 -19.14 14.78
CA SER A 454 -4.59 -20.44 14.21
C SER A 454 -4.09 -21.43 15.28
N ARG A 455 -3.08 -21.02 16.03
CA ARG A 455 -2.45 -21.82 17.08
C ARG A 455 -3.46 -22.29 18.12
N SER A 456 -4.37 -21.43 18.52
CA SER A 456 -5.40 -21.72 19.53
C SER A 456 -6.63 -22.45 18.97
N ARG A 457 -6.87 -22.41 17.64
CA ARG A 457 -8.10 -22.87 16.95
C ARG A 457 -9.40 -22.19 17.42
N CYS A 458 -9.36 -21.49 18.51
CA CYS A 458 -10.42 -20.71 19.14
C CYS A 458 -9.86 -19.33 19.52
N LEU A 459 -10.53 -18.63 20.45
CA LEU A 459 -10.04 -17.34 20.95
C LEU A 459 -8.69 -17.51 21.66
N PRO A 460 -7.60 -16.88 21.16
CA PRO A 460 -6.32 -16.91 21.86
C PRO A 460 -6.36 -16.02 23.11
N GLU A 461 -5.61 -16.42 24.14
CA GLU A 461 -5.44 -15.60 25.35
C GLU A 461 -4.54 -14.40 25.08
N THR A 462 -3.42 -14.64 24.38
CA THR A 462 -2.41 -13.64 24.06
C THR A 462 -1.82 -13.86 22.66
N ILE A 463 -1.26 -12.80 22.11
CA ILE A 463 -0.32 -12.83 20.98
C ILE A 463 1.08 -12.98 21.58
N THR A 464 1.79 -14.05 21.24
CA THR A 464 3.14 -14.33 21.73
C THR A 464 4.21 -13.76 20.82
N ARG A 465 5.46 -13.73 21.28
CA ARG A 465 6.61 -13.35 20.47
C ARG A 465 6.72 -14.21 19.20
N GLU A 466 6.46 -15.50 19.27
CA GLU A 466 6.48 -16.42 18.13
C GLU A 466 5.44 -16.04 17.07
N ASP A 467 4.23 -15.61 17.50
CA ASP A 467 3.19 -15.12 16.58
C ASP A 467 3.68 -13.87 15.82
N VAL A 468 4.35 -12.94 16.53
CA VAL A 468 4.92 -11.72 15.96
C VAL A 468 6.10 -12.03 15.03
N ASP A 469 7.04 -12.88 15.46
CA ASP A 469 8.21 -13.25 14.66
C ASP A 469 7.81 -13.96 13.36
N TRP A 470 6.81 -14.84 13.40
CA TRP A 470 6.25 -15.42 12.17
C TRP A 470 5.64 -14.36 11.26
N GLY A 471 4.86 -13.43 11.82
CA GLY A 471 4.28 -12.32 11.09
C GLY A 471 5.32 -11.43 10.44
N ILE A 472 6.42 -11.13 11.14
CA ILE A 472 7.56 -10.34 10.65
C ILE A 472 8.26 -11.06 9.49
N ARG A 473 8.66 -12.33 9.68
CA ARG A 473 9.34 -13.10 8.63
C ARG A 473 8.51 -13.20 7.36
N LEU A 474 7.26 -13.62 7.48
CA LEU A 474 6.36 -13.74 6.33
C LEU A 474 6.06 -12.38 5.71
N GLY A 475 5.67 -11.39 6.50
CA GLY A 475 5.29 -10.06 6.02
C GLY A 475 6.42 -9.32 5.31
N ASN A 476 7.64 -9.40 5.86
CA ASN A 476 8.82 -8.80 5.25
C ASN A 476 9.22 -9.53 3.98
N TRP A 477 9.24 -10.87 3.99
CA TRP A 477 9.58 -11.63 2.78
C TRP A 477 8.61 -11.30 1.63
N LEU A 478 7.29 -11.32 1.89
CA LEU A 478 6.29 -10.96 0.88
C LEU A 478 6.46 -9.51 0.38
N THR A 479 6.84 -8.59 1.28
CA THR A 479 7.07 -7.18 0.93
C THR A 479 8.31 -7.04 0.06
N ARG A 480 9.41 -7.70 0.41
CA ARG A 480 10.67 -7.72 -0.36
C ARG A 480 10.47 -8.37 -1.74
N ARG A 481 9.75 -9.49 -1.79
CA ARG A 481 9.42 -10.18 -3.05
C ARG A 481 8.58 -9.31 -3.98
N LEU A 482 7.59 -8.60 -3.43
CA LEU A 482 6.79 -7.63 -4.17
C LEU A 482 7.66 -6.49 -4.73
N LEU A 483 8.57 -5.94 -3.92
CA LEU A 483 9.48 -4.87 -4.34
C LEU A 483 10.45 -5.32 -5.43
N ALA A 484 11.01 -6.52 -5.31
CA ALA A 484 11.87 -7.12 -6.34
C ALA A 484 11.10 -7.30 -7.66
N GLY A 485 9.87 -7.80 -7.61
CA GLY A 485 9.00 -7.90 -8.78
C GLY A 485 8.66 -6.53 -9.39
N CYS A 486 8.35 -5.53 -8.58
CA CYS A 486 8.13 -4.16 -9.08
C CYS A 486 9.38 -3.60 -9.77
N ALA A 487 10.57 -3.81 -9.21
CA ALA A 487 11.82 -3.36 -9.82
C ALA A 487 12.05 -3.98 -11.21
N ASN A 488 11.67 -5.24 -11.38
CA ASN A 488 11.86 -5.96 -12.65
C ASN A 488 10.80 -5.66 -13.71
N HIS A 489 9.55 -5.37 -13.31
CA HIS A 489 8.41 -5.33 -14.22
C HIS A 489 7.78 -3.94 -14.36
N VAL A 490 7.91 -3.05 -13.37
CA VAL A 490 7.33 -1.70 -13.42
C VAL A 490 8.35 -0.72 -13.97
N SER A 491 7.93 0.08 -14.95
CA SER A 491 8.78 1.05 -15.65
C SER A 491 8.15 2.44 -15.62
N GLU A 492 8.98 3.48 -15.50
CA GLU A 492 8.54 4.87 -15.48
C GLU A 492 8.27 5.43 -16.89
N ASN A 493 8.88 4.81 -17.92
CA ASN A 493 8.73 5.24 -19.30
C ASN A 493 8.88 4.07 -20.29
N GLU A 494 8.49 4.31 -21.56
CA GLU A 494 8.54 3.28 -22.61
C GLU A 494 9.96 2.75 -22.92
N THR A 495 10.98 3.58 -22.77
CA THR A 495 12.37 3.18 -23.02
C THR A 495 12.84 2.20 -21.95
N GLU A 496 12.56 2.50 -20.69
CA GLU A 496 12.84 1.61 -19.56
C GLU A 496 12.06 0.29 -19.68
N ALA A 497 10.78 0.36 -20.08
CA ALA A 497 9.95 -0.80 -20.32
C ALA A 497 10.55 -1.73 -21.38
N LYS A 498 11.04 -1.16 -22.49
CA LYS A 498 11.72 -1.92 -23.55
C LYS A 498 13.04 -2.53 -23.06
N SER A 499 13.84 -1.78 -22.31
CA SER A 499 15.11 -2.24 -21.75
C SER A 499 14.90 -3.41 -20.77
N LYS A 500 13.95 -3.28 -19.83
CA LYS A 500 13.60 -4.37 -18.88
C LYS A 500 13.07 -5.60 -19.62
N ARG A 501 12.27 -5.42 -20.67
CA ARG A 501 11.75 -6.52 -21.47
C ARG A 501 12.87 -7.29 -22.19
N ILE A 502 13.86 -6.59 -22.71
CA ILE A 502 15.05 -7.19 -23.34
C ILE A 502 15.86 -7.93 -22.29
N LEU A 503 16.13 -7.31 -21.13
CA LEU A 503 16.89 -7.94 -20.04
C LEU A 503 16.23 -9.23 -19.55
N ASN A 504 14.91 -9.24 -19.40
CA ASN A 504 14.14 -10.42 -18.96
C ASN A 504 14.09 -11.54 -20.02
N MET A 505 14.45 -11.25 -21.28
CA MET A 505 14.58 -12.27 -22.35
C MET A 505 15.97 -12.90 -22.41
N ILE A 506 16.95 -12.31 -21.74
CA ILE A 506 18.32 -12.83 -21.69
C ILE A 506 18.37 -13.93 -20.62
N PRO A 507 18.75 -15.18 -20.98
CA PRO A 507 18.94 -16.24 -19.99
C PRO A 507 19.99 -15.85 -18.96
N GLU A 508 19.85 -16.32 -17.71
CA GLU A 508 20.80 -16.03 -16.61
C GLU A 508 22.27 -16.37 -16.97
N ASN A 509 22.47 -17.30 -17.87
CA ASN A 509 23.80 -17.71 -18.37
C ASN A 509 24.35 -16.81 -19.50
N GLY A 510 23.65 -15.70 -19.82
CA GLY A 510 24.03 -14.79 -20.90
C GLY A 510 23.72 -15.33 -22.31
N ILE A 511 23.83 -14.45 -23.32
CA ILE A 511 23.74 -14.82 -24.74
C ILE A 511 25.16 -14.95 -25.24
N SER A 512 25.52 -16.12 -25.77
CA SER A 512 26.79 -16.29 -26.51
C SER A 512 26.73 -15.45 -27.79
N LEU A 513 27.78 -14.68 -28.05
CA LEU A 513 27.91 -13.89 -29.28
C LEU A 513 28.15 -14.74 -30.55
N GLU A 514 28.09 -16.07 -30.43
CA GLU A 514 28.34 -17.03 -31.53
C GLU A 514 27.08 -17.68 -32.10
N SER A 515 25.88 -17.14 -31.83
CA SER A 515 24.63 -17.66 -32.41
C SER A 515 23.90 -16.62 -33.25
#